data_6443e6a3bbfb36c279312a50be952edd
#
_entry.id   6443e6a3bbfb36c279312a50be952edd
#
_cell.length_a   1.000
_cell.length_b   1.000
_cell.length_c   1.000
_cell.angle_alpha   90.00
_cell.angle_beta   90.00
_cell.angle_gamma   90.00
#
_symmetry.space_group_name_H-M   'P 1'
#
loop_
_entity.id
_entity.type
_entity.pdbx_description
1 polymer ?
#
loop_
_entity_poly.entity_id
_entity_poly.type
_entity_poly.pdbx_seq_one_letter_code
_entity_poly.pdbx_strand_id
1 'polypeptide(L)'
;MDIETYRQIAARGDLLDAEELQEWMRGAAAEAQRITSQINGCFHTPEELRALMTELTGNEPGEGFCLFPPIYADFGKNLFFGKNVFVNSGCCFQDQGGIYIGDHCLIGHQVVFATLNHMLDPLRRASMKPAPIRLGKNVWVGSHATILAGVTVGDNAVIAAGAVVA
;
A
#
# COMPACT_ATOMS: atom_id res chain seq x y z
N MET A 1 18.63 7.81 6.79
CA MET A 1 17.24 7.90 7.38
C MET A 1 16.78 6.51 7.78
N ASP A 2 15.98 6.38 8.83
CA ASP A 2 15.34 5.11 9.19
C ASP A 2 13.83 5.17 8.89
N ILE A 3 13.19 4.01 8.90
CA ILE A 3 11.77 3.86 8.54
C ILE A 3 10.83 4.58 9.50
N GLU A 4 11.18 4.65 10.78
CA GLU A 4 10.31 5.29 11.78
C GLU A 4 10.31 6.81 11.60
N THR A 5 11.46 7.41 11.35
CA THR A 5 11.60 8.82 10.99
C THR A 5 10.79 9.15 9.73
N TYR A 6 10.87 8.29 8.70
CA TYR A 6 10.07 8.44 7.49
C TYR A 6 8.56 8.40 7.78
N ARG A 7 8.10 7.41 8.54
CA ARG A 7 6.68 7.27 8.91
C ARG A 7 6.15 8.51 9.64
N GLN A 8 6.97 9.14 10.49
CA GLN A 8 6.60 10.37 11.18
C GLN A 8 6.44 11.54 10.20
N ILE A 9 7.34 11.68 9.22
CA ILE A 9 7.25 12.70 8.16
C ILE A 9 5.96 12.49 7.35
N ALA A 10 5.72 11.27 6.87
CA ALA A 10 4.54 10.93 6.10
C ALA A 10 3.23 11.12 6.89
N ALA A 11 3.22 10.74 8.18
CA ALA A 11 2.04 10.88 9.04
C ALA A 11 1.66 12.35 9.31
N ARG A 12 2.63 13.26 9.34
CA ARG A 12 2.36 14.71 9.44
C ARG A 12 1.85 15.31 8.13
N GLY A 13 1.95 14.60 7.01
CA GLY A 13 1.62 15.10 5.67
C GLY A 13 2.62 16.12 5.15
N ASP A 14 3.86 16.06 5.65
CA ASP A 14 4.96 16.92 5.17
C ASP A 14 5.28 16.57 3.71
N LEU A 15 5.73 17.57 2.93
CA LEU A 15 6.13 17.32 1.53
C LEU A 15 7.35 16.40 1.46
N LEU A 16 7.29 15.44 0.54
CA LEU A 16 8.37 14.47 0.32
C LEU A 16 9.33 14.95 -0.78
N ASP A 17 9.82 16.19 -0.68
CA ASP A 17 10.63 16.84 -1.73
C ASP A 17 12.09 17.11 -1.35
N ALA A 18 12.50 16.85 -0.10
CA ALA A 18 13.91 16.94 0.30
C ALA A 18 14.74 15.86 -0.45
N GLU A 19 15.88 16.26 -1.02
CA GLU A 19 16.71 15.40 -1.87
C GLU A 19 17.16 14.11 -1.17
N GLU A 20 17.64 14.22 0.07
CA GLU A 20 18.04 13.07 0.90
C GLU A 20 16.88 12.09 1.14
N LEU A 21 15.66 12.64 1.37
CA LEU A 21 14.46 11.85 1.55
C LEU A 21 14.09 11.09 0.26
N GLN A 22 14.14 11.78 -0.88
CA GLN A 22 13.85 11.17 -2.17
C GLN A 22 14.87 10.09 -2.56
N GLU A 23 16.14 10.29 -2.25
CA GLU A 23 17.18 9.28 -2.47
C GLU A 23 16.93 8.03 -1.63
N TRP A 24 16.61 8.20 -0.35
CA TRP A 24 16.27 7.10 0.54
C TRP A 24 15.02 6.35 0.06
N MET A 25 13.97 7.07 -0.37
CA MET A 25 12.76 6.47 -0.96
C MET A 25 13.05 5.69 -2.24
N ARG A 26 13.95 6.17 -3.11
CA ARG A 26 14.37 5.41 -4.31
C ARG A 26 15.03 4.09 -3.96
N GLY A 27 15.85 4.06 -2.91
CA GLY A 27 16.46 2.82 -2.40
C GLY A 27 15.39 1.82 -1.93
N ALA A 28 14.42 2.29 -1.15
CA ALA A 28 13.31 1.45 -0.68
C ALA A 28 12.42 0.96 -1.84
N ALA A 29 12.15 1.82 -2.84
CA ALA A 29 11.40 1.43 -4.04
C ALA A 29 12.13 0.34 -4.85
N ALA A 30 13.45 0.43 -5.00
CA ALA A 30 14.23 -0.60 -5.67
C ALA A 30 14.16 -1.94 -4.93
N GLU A 31 14.20 -1.92 -3.60
CA GLU A 31 14.00 -3.13 -2.78
C GLU A 31 12.58 -3.69 -2.95
N ALA A 32 11.55 -2.85 -2.90
CA ALA A 32 10.17 -3.26 -3.12
C ALA A 32 9.99 -3.92 -4.49
N GLN A 33 10.57 -3.34 -5.55
CA GLN A 33 10.53 -3.92 -6.91
C GLN A 33 11.23 -5.27 -6.97
N ARG A 34 12.37 -5.44 -6.29
CA ARG A 34 13.08 -6.72 -6.23
C ARG A 34 12.19 -7.80 -5.60
N ILE A 35 11.56 -7.50 -4.44
CA ILE A 35 10.74 -8.46 -3.72
C ILE A 35 9.44 -8.76 -4.49
N THR A 36 8.75 -7.74 -5.01
CA THR A 36 7.54 -7.96 -5.82
C THR A 36 7.82 -8.73 -7.10
N SER A 37 9.01 -8.57 -7.70
CA SER A 37 9.44 -9.41 -8.84
C SER A 37 9.60 -10.88 -8.44
N GLN A 38 10.06 -11.18 -7.23
CA GLN A 38 10.10 -12.56 -6.71
C GLN A 38 8.68 -13.10 -6.49
N ILE A 39 7.80 -12.32 -5.81
CA ILE A 39 6.40 -12.72 -5.57
C ILE A 39 5.68 -13.05 -6.88
N ASN A 40 5.93 -12.27 -7.92
CA ASN A 40 5.20 -12.36 -9.19
C ASN A 40 5.84 -13.33 -10.20
N GLY A 41 7.07 -13.75 -9.97
CA GLY A 41 7.89 -14.44 -10.98
C GLY A 41 7.64 -15.94 -11.10
N CYS A 42 7.08 -16.59 -10.08
CA CYS A 42 6.80 -18.02 -10.07
C CYS A 42 5.69 -18.38 -9.09
N PHE A 43 5.31 -19.64 -9.06
CA PHE A 43 4.40 -20.17 -8.06
C PHE A 43 5.06 -20.19 -6.68
N HIS A 44 4.32 -19.79 -5.66
CA HIS A 44 4.70 -19.87 -4.24
C HIS A 44 3.59 -20.52 -3.42
N THR A 45 3.99 -21.24 -2.37
CA THR A 45 3.05 -21.70 -1.35
C THR A 45 2.53 -20.51 -0.52
N PRO A 46 1.42 -20.66 0.21
CA PRO A 46 0.94 -19.60 1.10
C PRO A 46 1.98 -19.16 2.15
N GLU A 47 2.78 -20.10 2.66
CA GLU A 47 3.84 -19.83 3.63
C GLU A 47 4.98 -19.01 3.02
N GLU A 48 5.39 -19.34 1.79
CA GLU A 48 6.40 -18.57 1.04
C GLU A 48 5.91 -17.17 0.73
N LEU A 49 4.65 -17.01 0.29
CA LEU A 49 4.05 -15.69 0.07
C LEU A 49 4.02 -14.85 1.35
N ARG A 50 3.66 -15.47 2.48
CA ARG A 50 3.66 -14.80 3.78
C ARG A 50 5.06 -14.31 4.16
N ALA A 51 6.09 -15.14 3.96
CA ALA A 51 7.49 -14.78 4.22
C ALA A 51 7.96 -13.62 3.33
N LEU A 52 7.66 -13.67 2.02
CA LEU A 52 7.97 -12.60 1.07
C LEU A 52 7.23 -11.29 1.40
N MET A 53 5.97 -11.37 1.83
CA MET A 53 5.22 -10.20 2.28
C MET A 53 5.80 -9.61 3.57
N THR A 54 6.29 -10.43 4.49
CA THR A 54 6.99 -9.97 5.70
C THR A 54 8.30 -9.27 5.33
N GLU A 55 9.07 -9.81 4.37
CA GLU A 55 10.28 -9.16 3.84
C GLU A 55 9.95 -7.82 3.18
N LEU A 56 8.91 -7.77 2.33
CA LEU A 56 8.47 -6.58 1.64
C LEU A 56 8.07 -5.47 2.61
N THR A 57 7.21 -5.79 3.58
CA THR A 57 6.60 -4.77 4.45
C THR A 57 7.41 -4.46 5.71
N GLY A 58 8.30 -5.37 6.10
CA GLY A 58 8.97 -5.32 7.40
C GLY A 58 8.03 -5.64 8.57
N ASN A 59 6.79 -6.05 8.28
CA ASN A 59 5.77 -6.41 9.27
C ASN A 59 5.16 -7.75 8.88
N GLU A 60 4.98 -8.63 9.83
CA GLU A 60 4.30 -9.89 9.56
C GLU A 60 2.80 -9.62 9.32
N PRO A 61 2.22 -10.03 8.16
CA PRO A 61 0.79 -9.92 7.93
C PRO A 61 0.00 -10.68 9.00
N GLY A 62 -1.20 -10.21 9.34
CA GLY A 62 -2.06 -10.86 10.34
C GLY A 62 -2.32 -12.34 10.03
N GLU A 63 -2.67 -13.12 11.05
CA GLU A 63 -3.06 -14.54 10.89
C GLU A 63 -4.15 -14.70 9.81
N GLY A 64 -4.08 -15.75 8.99
CA GLY A 64 -5.05 -16.00 7.92
C GLY A 64 -4.94 -15.06 6.71
N PHE A 65 -3.88 -14.25 6.62
CA PHE A 65 -3.60 -13.45 5.42
C PHE A 65 -3.43 -14.34 4.19
N CYS A 66 -4.11 -13.97 3.09
CA CYS A 66 -4.05 -14.68 1.82
C CYS A 66 -3.86 -13.69 0.66
N LEU A 67 -2.95 -14.04 -0.25
CA LEU A 67 -2.59 -13.22 -1.39
C LEU A 67 -2.59 -14.05 -2.68
N PHE A 68 -3.19 -13.51 -3.74
CA PHE A 68 -3.06 -14.03 -5.10
C PHE A 68 -2.21 -13.08 -5.94
N PRO A 69 -0.96 -13.47 -6.30
CA PRO A 69 -0.12 -12.68 -7.19
C PRO A 69 -0.75 -12.50 -8.58
N PRO A 70 -0.32 -11.50 -9.38
CA PRO A 70 0.74 -10.54 -9.06
C PRO A 70 0.26 -9.40 -8.14
N ILE A 71 1.20 -8.77 -7.43
CA ILE A 71 1.00 -7.51 -6.72
C ILE A 71 2.11 -6.52 -7.05
N TYR A 72 1.85 -5.24 -6.83
CA TYR A 72 2.81 -4.16 -7.02
C TYR A 72 2.80 -3.25 -5.79
N ALA A 73 3.99 -2.92 -5.29
CA ALA A 73 4.16 -1.97 -4.20
C ALA A 73 5.27 -0.99 -4.57
N ASP A 74 5.03 0.30 -4.36
CA ASP A 74 5.99 1.34 -4.70
C ASP A 74 7.09 1.49 -3.65
N PHE A 75 6.75 1.22 -2.40
CA PHE A 75 7.65 1.41 -1.27
C PHE A 75 7.74 0.15 -0.37
N GLY A 76 6.63 -0.51 -0.15
CA GLY A 76 6.49 -1.74 0.63
C GLY A 76 6.46 -1.52 2.14
N LYS A 77 7.31 -0.66 2.67
CA LYS A 77 7.57 -0.52 4.11
C LYS A 77 6.48 0.20 4.91
N ASN A 78 5.44 0.74 4.25
CA ASN A 78 4.35 1.45 4.91
C ASN A 78 2.97 0.82 4.65
N LEU A 79 2.97 -0.50 4.51
CA LEU A 79 1.80 -1.32 4.20
C LEU A 79 1.54 -2.30 5.36
N PHE A 80 0.31 -2.28 5.89
CA PHE A 80 -0.08 -3.03 7.08
C PHE A 80 -1.37 -3.81 6.83
N PHE A 81 -1.35 -5.11 7.12
CA PHE A 81 -2.48 -6.01 6.98
C PHE A 81 -2.90 -6.60 8.32
N GLY A 82 -4.20 -6.51 8.62
CA GLY A 82 -4.82 -7.19 9.76
C GLY A 82 -4.98 -8.69 9.54
N LYS A 83 -5.78 -9.33 10.40
CA LYS A 83 -6.07 -10.78 10.35
C LYS A 83 -7.09 -11.10 9.26
N ASN A 84 -6.95 -12.29 8.66
CA ASN A 84 -7.88 -12.83 7.66
C ASN A 84 -8.15 -11.86 6.49
N VAL A 85 -7.15 -11.09 6.08
CA VAL A 85 -7.24 -10.23 4.91
C VAL A 85 -6.96 -11.05 3.65
N PHE A 86 -7.83 -10.92 2.67
CA PHE A 86 -7.66 -11.51 1.34
C PHE A 86 -7.35 -10.42 0.31
N VAL A 87 -6.28 -10.58 -0.45
CA VAL A 87 -5.87 -9.68 -1.53
C VAL A 87 -5.85 -10.44 -2.84
N ASN A 88 -6.68 -10.02 -3.79
CA ASN A 88 -6.74 -10.63 -5.12
C ASN A 88 -5.67 -10.06 -6.05
N SER A 89 -5.46 -10.72 -7.19
CA SER A 89 -4.38 -10.43 -8.13
C SER A 89 -4.49 -9.06 -8.79
N GLY A 90 -3.33 -8.49 -9.12
CA GLY A 90 -3.19 -7.24 -9.85
C GLY A 90 -3.29 -5.98 -8.99
N CYS A 91 -3.38 -6.09 -7.67
CA CYS A 91 -3.47 -4.93 -6.79
C CYS A 91 -2.18 -4.10 -6.78
N CYS A 92 -2.34 -2.77 -6.75
CA CYS A 92 -1.26 -1.79 -6.73
C CYS A 92 -1.31 -0.98 -5.43
N PHE A 93 -0.19 -0.97 -4.71
CA PHE A 93 -0.05 -0.27 -3.43
C PHE A 93 1.00 0.84 -3.56
N GLN A 94 0.56 2.08 -3.80
CA GLN A 94 1.41 3.26 -3.66
C GLN A 94 1.39 3.66 -2.19
N ASP A 95 2.25 3.03 -1.41
CA ASP A 95 2.14 2.98 0.05
C ASP A 95 3.02 4.00 0.81
N GLN A 96 3.64 4.95 0.14
CA GLN A 96 4.50 5.95 0.77
C GLN A 96 3.78 6.74 1.89
N GLY A 97 2.48 7.05 1.72
CA GLY A 97 1.68 7.75 2.72
C GLY A 97 1.13 6.86 3.85
N GLY A 98 1.27 5.55 3.71
CA GLY A 98 0.74 4.54 4.64
C GLY A 98 -0.60 3.96 4.22
N ILE A 99 -0.68 2.63 4.18
CA ILE A 99 -1.91 1.88 3.88
C ILE A 99 -2.16 0.91 5.03
N TYR A 100 -3.30 1.07 5.68
CA TYR A 100 -3.71 0.28 6.82
C TYR A 100 -5.00 -0.46 6.49
N ILE A 101 -4.93 -1.79 6.39
CA ILE A 101 -6.08 -2.65 6.05
C ILE A 101 -6.46 -3.44 7.29
N GLY A 102 -7.67 -3.21 7.80
CA GLY A 102 -8.19 -3.85 8.99
C GLY A 102 -8.51 -5.33 8.81
N ASP A 103 -8.89 -5.99 9.89
CA ASP A 103 -9.19 -7.42 9.91
C ASP A 103 -10.35 -7.78 8.96
N HIS A 104 -10.30 -8.99 8.39
CA HIS A 104 -11.36 -9.58 7.57
C HIS A 104 -11.72 -8.80 6.29
N CYS A 105 -10.82 -7.94 5.79
CA CYS A 105 -11.05 -7.22 4.53
C CYS A 105 -10.87 -8.13 3.32
N LEU A 106 -11.71 -7.91 2.31
CA LEU A 106 -11.67 -8.59 1.01
C LEU A 106 -11.32 -7.56 -0.07
N ILE A 107 -10.15 -7.69 -0.68
CA ILE A 107 -9.69 -6.77 -1.73
C ILE A 107 -9.81 -7.47 -3.08
N GLY A 108 -10.64 -6.90 -3.96
CA GLY A 108 -10.87 -7.41 -5.31
C GLY A 108 -9.67 -7.28 -6.23
N HIS A 109 -9.81 -7.78 -7.46
CA HIS A 109 -8.74 -7.72 -8.46
C HIS A 109 -8.43 -6.28 -8.86
N GLN A 110 -7.14 -5.99 -9.10
CA GLN A 110 -6.66 -4.74 -9.71
C GLN A 110 -7.14 -3.48 -8.96
N VAL A 111 -7.26 -3.57 -7.64
CA VAL A 111 -7.55 -2.41 -6.79
C VAL A 111 -6.27 -1.56 -6.67
N VAL A 112 -6.44 -0.24 -6.79
CA VAL A 112 -5.35 0.73 -6.65
C VAL A 112 -5.52 1.51 -5.35
N PHE A 113 -4.48 1.53 -4.53
CA PHE A 113 -4.35 2.39 -3.36
C PHE A 113 -3.30 3.45 -3.65
N ALA A 114 -3.72 4.72 -3.73
CA ALA A 114 -2.84 5.84 -4.09
C ALA A 114 -2.73 6.82 -2.92
N THR A 115 -1.64 6.74 -2.16
CA THR A 115 -1.43 7.56 -0.96
C THR A 115 -0.70 8.87 -1.21
N LEU A 116 -0.32 9.16 -2.45
CA LEU A 116 0.38 10.39 -2.82
C LEU A 116 -0.44 11.26 -3.75
N ASN A 117 -0.35 12.57 -3.54
CA ASN A 117 -0.78 13.58 -4.49
C ASN A 117 0.39 14.47 -4.88
N HIS A 118 0.51 14.80 -6.16
CA HIS A 118 1.38 15.89 -6.60
C HIS A 118 0.75 17.25 -6.32
N MET A 119 1.59 18.26 -6.13
CA MET A 119 1.09 19.64 -5.97
C MET A 119 0.37 20.12 -7.22
N LEU A 120 -0.75 20.82 -7.03
CA LEU A 120 -1.55 21.36 -8.14
C LEU A 120 -0.83 22.51 -8.86
N ASP A 121 0.03 23.24 -8.15
CA ASP A 121 0.88 24.29 -8.74
C ASP A 121 1.85 23.66 -9.76
N PRO A 122 1.83 24.07 -11.03
CA PRO A 122 2.72 23.54 -12.06
C PRO A 122 4.19 23.71 -11.74
N LEU A 123 4.58 24.77 -11.05
CA LEU A 123 5.97 25.05 -10.66
C LEU A 123 6.45 24.15 -9.54
N ARG A 124 5.54 23.51 -8.81
CA ARG A 124 5.81 22.59 -7.70
C ARG A 124 5.26 21.18 -7.98
N ARG A 125 4.93 20.87 -9.21
CA ARG A 125 4.30 19.59 -9.59
C ARG A 125 5.11 18.37 -9.19
N ALA A 126 6.43 18.48 -9.12
CA ALA A 126 7.31 17.40 -8.69
C ALA A 126 7.23 17.09 -7.18
N SER A 127 6.79 18.05 -6.37
CA SER A 127 6.61 17.83 -4.93
C SER A 127 5.42 16.90 -4.67
N MET A 128 5.59 15.96 -3.74
CA MET A 128 4.58 14.97 -3.39
C MET A 128 4.08 15.18 -1.96
N LYS A 129 2.77 15.12 -1.78
CA LYS A 129 2.10 15.20 -0.47
C LYS A 129 1.51 13.85 -0.12
N PRO A 130 1.99 13.18 0.95
CA PRO A 130 1.43 11.92 1.41
C PRO A 130 0.17 12.14 2.24
N ALA A 131 -0.76 11.18 2.18
CA ALA A 131 -1.83 11.06 3.15
C ALA A 131 -2.24 9.58 3.28
N PRO A 132 -2.44 9.06 4.49
CA PRO A 132 -2.68 7.64 4.70
C PRO A 132 -4.06 7.22 4.22
N ILE A 133 -4.16 5.97 3.75
CA ILE A 133 -5.42 5.28 3.51
C ILE A 133 -5.67 4.30 4.66
N ARG A 134 -6.91 4.31 5.18
CA ARG A 134 -7.32 3.43 6.26
C ARG A 134 -8.61 2.71 5.90
N LEU A 135 -8.56 1.38 5.90
CA LEU A 135 -9.77 0.55 5.84
C LEU A 135 -10.03 -0.02 7.23
N GLY A 136 -11.26 0.12 7.70
CA GLY A 136 -11.74 -0.52 8.92
C GLY A 136 -11.80 -2.04 8.78
N LYS A 137 -12.53 -2.70 9.66
CA LYS A 137 -12.71 -4.16 9.64
C LYS A 137 -13.83 -4.57 8.68
N ASN A 138 -13.70 -5.79 8.12
CA ASN A 138 -14.74 -6.39 7.28
C ASN A 138 -15.18 -5.51 6.09
N VAL A 139 -14.22 -4.77 5.50
CA VAL A 139 -14.46 -3.95 4.30
C VAL A 139 -14.33 -4.83 3.07
N TRP A 140 -15.29 -4.74 2.16
CA TRP A 140 -15.19 -5.33 0.84
C TRP A 140 -14.91 -4.27 -0.21
N VAL A 141 -13.76 -4.37 -0.87
CA VAL A 141 -13.37 -3.51 -2.00
C VAL A 141 -13.58 -4.29 -3.30
N GLY A 142 -14.52 -3.84 -4.12
CA GLY A 142 -14.80 -4.42 -5.44
C GLY A 142 -13.64 -4.22 -6.41
N SER A 143 -13.54 -5.12 -7.39
CA SER A 143 -12.46 -5.11 -8.39
C SER A 143 -12.37 -3.78 -9.13
N HIS A 144 -11.15 -3.37 -9.52
CA HIS A 144 -10.86 -2.12 -10.22
C HIS A 144 -11.23 -0.83 -9.45
N ALA A 145 -11.51 -0.90 -8.17
CA ALA A 145 -11.70 0.31 -7.37
C ALA A 145 -10.37 1.06 -7.18
N THR A 146 -10.44 2.38 -7.07
CA THR A 146 -9.29 3.24 -6.76
C THR A 146 -9.58 3.98 -5.47
N ILE A 147 -8.69 3.85 -4.48
CA ILE A 147 -8.79 4.53 -3.20
C ILE A 147 -7.71 5.61 -3.14
N LEU A 148 -8.10 6.85 -2.96
CA LEU A 148 -7.20 8.00 -3.02
C LEU A 148 -6.64 8.38 -1.65
N ALA A 149 -5.62 9.22 -1.67
CA ALA A 149 -4.87 9.67 -0.51
C ALA A 149 -5.77 10.34 0.54
N GLY A 150 -5.62 9.93 1.80
CA GLY A 150 -6.36 10.47 2.93
C GLY A 150 -7.72 9.81 3.21
N VAL A 151 -8.15 8.88 2.38
CA VAL A 151 -9.45 8.20 2.55
C VAL A 151 -9.44 7.28 3.78
N THR A 152 -10.48 7.40 4.57
CA THR A 152 -10.80 6.47 5.67
C THR A 152 -12.15 5.82 5.41
N VAL A 153 -12.17 4.49 5.34
CA VAL A 153 -13.36 3.67 5.14
C VAL A 153 -13.74 3.00 6.45
N GLY A 154 -14.98 3.17 6.88
CA GLY A 154 -15.48 2.58 8.14
C GLY A 154 -15.67 1.07 8.04
N ASP A 155 -15.86 0.43 9.20
CA ASP A 155 -16.12 -1.00 9.32
C ASP A 155 -17.35 -1.42 8.51
N ASN A 156 -17.32 -2.65 7.96
CA ASN A 156 -18.41 -3.28 7.20
C ASN A 156 -18.83 -2.56 5.90
N ALA A 157 -18.04 -1.59 5.44
CA ALA A 157 -18.35 -0.88 4.20
C ALA A 157 -18.11 -1.77 2.97
N VAL A 158 -18.86 -1.49 1.91
CA VAL A 158 -18.68 -2.08 0.58
C VAL A 158 -18.35 -0.96 -0.40
N ILE A 159 -17.22 -1.10 -1.09
CA ILE A 159 -16.84 -0.22 -2.19
C ILE A 159 -17.15 -0.96 -3.49
N ALA A 160 -18.01 -0.38 -4.32
CA ALA A 160 -18.43 -1.00 -5.57
C ALA A 160 -17.25 -1.19 -6.55
N ALA A 161 -17.33 -2.19 -7.40
CA ALA A 161 -16.34 -2.40 -8.46
C ALA A 161 -16.25 -1.17 -9.38
N GLY A 162 -15.01 -0.78 -9.72
CA GLY A 162 -14.73 0.38 -10.56
C GLY A 162 -14.94 1.75 -9.89
N ALA A 163 -15.28 1.78 -8.59
CA ALA A 163 -15.48 3.04 -7.88
C ALA A 163 -14.15 3.81 -7.66
N VAL A 164 -14.23 5.13 -7.68
CA VAL A 164 -13.16 6.01 -7.21
C VAL A 164 -13.62 6.64 -5.89
N VAL A 165 -12.85 6.40 -4.83
CA VAL A 165 -13.12 6.93 -3.48
C VAL A 165 -12.08 8.01 -3.17
N ALA A 166 -12.58 9.26 -2.91
CA ALA A 166 -11.75 10.44 -2.71
C ALA A 166 -12.22 11.25 -1.50
#